data_72b1f57f43c9ea282530856d93761bdd
#
_entry.id   72b1f57f43c9ea282530856d93761bdd
#
_cell.length_a   1.000
_cell.length_b   1.000
_cell.length_c   1.000
_cell.angle_alpha   90.00
_cell.angle_beta   90.00
_cell.angle_gamma   90.00
#
_symmetry.space_group_name_H-M   'P 1'
#
loop_
_entity.id
_entity.type
_entity.pdbx_description
1 polymer ?
#
loop_
_entity_poly.entity_id
_entity_poly.type
_entity_poly.pdbx_seq_one_letter_code
_entity_poly.pdbx_strand_id
1 'polypeptide(L)'
;MVTQKKQLCWEDVRDGEEIPQVTFNLTIQRLVMSASAIRDFATHHHNTAMGQADGATNMHASADSCLAMWERVITDWIGEAGRVKEVNFRIITFSAAGDAVTVSGKVAKKWQEKGLDLVELDMKSEHARGISMLGTAIVVLPSTSNPSRAPRWTADG
;
A
#
# COMPACT_ATOMS: atom_id res chain seq x y z
N MET A 1 -2.59 26.95 -4.29
CA MET A 1 -1.16 26.66 -4.04
C MET A 1 -1.06 25.20 -3.63
N VAL A 2 -0.41 24.36 -4.43
CA VAL A 2 -0.08 23.00 -4.03
C VAL A 2 1.08 23.12 -3.04
N THR A 3 0.85 22.82 -1.78
CA THR A 3 1.93 22.77 -0.78
C THR A 3 2.82 21.60 -1.15
N GLN A 4 4.01 21.86 -1.66
CA GLN A 4 4.98 20.83 -1.99
C GLN A 4 5.33 20.11 -0.69
N LYS A 5 4.95 18.83 -0.58
CA LYS A 5 5.25 18.00 0.59
C LYS A 5 6.78 17.84 0.68
N LYS A 6 7.36 18.09 1.85
CA LYS A 6 8.80 17.89 2.08
C LYS A 6 9.14 16.43 1.76
N GLN A 7 10.18 16.19 0.95
CA GLN A 7 10.70 14.86 0.69
C GLN A 7 11.18 14.20 1.98
N LEU A 8 10.70 13.00 2.24
CA LEU A 8 11.16 12.18 3.36
C LEU A 8 12.54 11.59 3.04
N CYS A 9 13.49 11.77 3.94
CA CYS A 9 14.82 11.19 3.86
C CYS A 9 15.00 10.08 4.90
N TRP A 10 15.95 9.18 4.66
CA TRP A 10 16.21 8.04 5.54
C TRP A 10 16.56 8.46 6.97
N GLU A 11 17.25 9.59 7.12
CA GLU A 11 17.63 10.14 8.44
C GLU A 11 16.42 10.67 9.23
N ASP A 12 15.34 11.06 8.54
CA ASP A 12 14.12 11.56 9.18
C ASP A 12 13.29 10.43 9.84
N VAL A 13 13.50 9.17 9.43
CA VAL A 13 12.71 8.00 9.85
C VAL A 13 13.26 7.36 11.12
N ARG A 14 12.36 6.94 12.02
CA ARG A 14 12.69 6.26 13.29
C ARG A 14 12.00 4.90 13.39
N ASP A 15 12.69 3.92 13.95
CA ASP A 15 12.10 2.63 14.27
C ASP A 15 10.91 2.81 15.22
N GLY A 16 9.82 2.12 14.94
CA GLY A 16 8.58 2.22 15.70
C GLY A 16 7.67 3.40 15.33
N GLU A 17 8.07 4.26 14.40
CA GLU A 17 7.24 5.37 13.92
C GLU A 17 6.03 4.87 13.13
N GLU A 18 4.85 5.43 13.40
CA GLU A 18 3.64 5.15 12.61
C GLU A 18 3.61 6.02 11.34
N ILE A 19 3.25 5.41 10.21
CA ILE A 19 3.01 6.18 8.98
C ILE A 19 1.57 6.70 8.95
N PRO A 20 1.29 7.81 8.24
CA PRO A 20 -0.05 8.35 8.15
C PRO A 20 -1.04 7.31 7.59
N GLN A 21 -2.09 7.02 8.34
CA GLN A 21 -3.13 6.11 7.89
C GLN A 21 -4.10 6.79 6.91
N VAL A 22 -4.66 5.99 6.01
CA VAL A 22 -5.67 6.44 5.03
C VAL A 22 -6.84 5.48 5.01
N THR A 23 -8.06 6.03 5.00
CA THR A 23 -9.28 5.25 4.87
C THR A 23 -9.84 5.35 3.44
N PHE A 24 -10.10 4.19 2.84
CA PHE A 24 -10.67 4.03 1.51
C PHE A 24 -12.11 3.52 1.62
N ASN A 25 -13.08 4.33 1.17
CA ASN A 25 -14.46 3.87 1.06
C ASN A 25 -14.62 3.04 -0.22
N LEU A 26 -14.93 1.76 -0.08
CA LEU A 26 -15.11 0.82 -1.19
C LEU A 26 -16.55 0.92 -1.71
N THR A 27 -16.78 1.81 -2.66
CA THR A 27 -18.06 1.88 -3.37
C THR A 27 -18.12 0.85 -4.51
N ILE A 28 -19.32 0.45 -4.92
CA ILE A 28 -19.53 -0.40 -6.10
C ILE A 28 -18.79 0.21 -7.31
N GLN A 29 -18.97 1.52 -7.54
CA GLN A 29 -18.30 2.21 -8.64
C GLN A 29 -16.78 2.05 -8.58
N ARG A 30 -16.16 2.24 -7.41
CA ARG A 30 -14.71 2.11 -7.23
C ARG A 30 -14.23 0.70 -7.56
N LEU A 31 -14.94 -0.34 -7.09
CA LEU A 31 -14.58 -1.73 -7.36
C LEU A 31 -14.67 -2.07 -8.85
N VAL A 32 -15.78 -1.69 -9.51
CA VAL A 32 -15.97 -1.92 -10.95
C VAL A 32 -14.90 -1.19 -11.77
N MET A 33 -14.62 0.07 -11.44
CA MET A 33 -13.58 0.85 -12.13
C MET A 33 -12.19 0.24 -11.91
N SER A 34 -11.87 -0.21 -10.69
CA SER A 34 -10.59 -0.87 -10.37
C SER A 34 -10.44 -2.16 -11.16
N ALA A 35 -11.43 -3.06 -11.12
CA ALA A 35 -11.42 -4.30 -11.87
C ALA A 35 -11.24 -4.06 -13.38
N SER A 36 -11.91 -3.06 -13.93
CA SER A 36 -11.79 -2.68 -15.34
C SER A 36 -10.39 -2.16 -15.68
N ALA A 37 -9.81 -1.32 -14.81
CA ALA A 37 -8.49 -0.71 -15.03
C ALA A 37 -7.37 -1.74 -15.07
N ILE A 38 -7.42 -2.74 -14.20
CA ILE A 38 -6.44 -3.83 -14.13
C ILE A 38 -6.78 -5.01 -15.04
N ARG A 39 -7.91 -4.95 -15.75
CA ARG A 39 -8.44 -6.02 -16.60
C ARG A 39 -8.71 -7.34 -15.86
N ASP A 40 -9.05 -7.26 -14.60
CA ASP A 40 -9.51 -8.41 -13.81
C ASP A 40 -11.03 -8.56 -13.95
N PHE A 41 -11.42 -9.40 -14.90
CA PHE A 41 -12.84 -9.63 -15.21
C PHE A 41 -13.45 -10.79 -14.41
N ALA A 42 -12.81 -11.26 -13.34
CA ALA A 42 -13.43 -12.24 -12.45
C ALA A 42 -14.73 -11.67 -11.88
N THR A 43 -15.81 -12.43 -12.02
CA THR A 43 -17.19 -11.92 -11.83
C THR A 43 -17.46 -11.43 -10.40
N HIS A 44 -16.78 -11.96 -9.40
CA HIS A 44 -16.96 -11.56 -8.01
C HIS A 44 -16.45 -10.15 -7.67
N HIS A 45 -15.68 -9.52 -8.57
CA HIS A 45 -15.22 -8.13 -8.40
C HIS A 45 -16.21 -7.08 -8.91
N HIS A 46 -17.23 -7.52 -9.65
CA HIS A 46 -18.25 -6.61 -10.21
C HIS A 46 -19.70 -7.17 -10.17
N ASN A 47 -19.91 -8.27 -9.43
CA ASN A 47 -21.22 -8.88 -9.24
C ASN A 47 -21.40 -9.31 -7.78
N THR A 48 -22.42 -8.75 -7.12
CA THR A 48 -22.73 -9.01 -5.71
C THR A 48 -23.04 -10.48 -5.42
N ALA A 49 -23.87 -11.13 -6.26
CA ALA A 49 -24.23 -12.53 -6.02
C ALA A 49 -23.03 -13.45 -6.12
N MET A 50 -22.10 -13.17 -7.02
CA MET A 50 -20.85 -13.96 -7.14
C MET A 50 -19.91 -13.71 -5.97
N GLY A 51 -19.74 -12.45 -5.53
CA GLY A 51 -18.96 -12.16 -4.33
C GLY A 51 -19.52 -12.83 -3.08
N GLN A 52 -20.84 -12.88 -2.95
CA GLN A 52 -21.52 -13.58 -1.84
C GLN A 52 -21.35 -15.11 -1.93
N ALA A 53 -21.32 -15.67 -3.12
CA ALA A 53 -21.04 -17.10 -3.33
C ALA A 53 -19.62 -17.47 -2.87
N ASP A 54 -18.65 -16.54 -2.94
CA ASP A 54 -17.31 -16.73 -2.41
C ASP A 54 -17.20 -16.51 -0.88
N GLY A 55 -18.29 -16.12 -0.24
CA GLY A 55 -18.36 -15.86 1.21
C GLY A 55 -18.09 -14.41 1.61
N ALA A 56 -17.98 -13.48 0.65
CA ALA A 56 -17.94 -12.06 0.96
C ALA A 56 -19.33 -11.49 1.26
N THR A 57 -19.40 -10.30 1.86
CA THR A 57 -20.69 -9.63 2.13
C THR A 57 -21.29 -8.99 0.86
N ASN A 58 -20.48 -8.75 -0.15
CA ASN A 58 -20.84 -8.11 -1.41
C ASN A 58 -19.76 -8.44 -2.47
N MET A 59 -19.82 -7.87 -3.68
CA MET A 59 -18.66 -7.86 -4.56
C MET A 59 -17.45 -7.28 -3.81
N HIS A 60 -16.25 -7.79 -4.07
CA HIS A 60 -15.08 -7.45 -3.27
C HIS A 60 -13.88 -7.04 -4.12
N ALA A 61 -12.94 -6.35 -3.48
CA ALA A 61 -11.69 -5.93 -4.10
C ALA A 61 -10.83 -7.14 -4.50
N SER A 62 -10.17 -7.04 -5.66
CA SER A 62 -9.11 -7.97 -6.05
C SER A 62 -7.86 -7.79 -5.20
N ALA A 63 -6.95 -8.76 -5.23
CA ALA A 63 -5.65 -8.66 -4.58
C ALA A 63 -4.88 -7.42 -5.04
N ASP A 64 -4.89 -7.14 -6.35
CA ASP A 64 -4.22 -5.97 -6.94
C ASP A 64 -4.86 -4.66 -6.47
N SER A 65 -6.19 -4.61 -6.33
CA SER A 65 -6.88 -3.44 -5.77
C SER A 65 -6.52 -3.20 -4.30
N CYS A 66 -6.37 -4.28 -3.52
CA CYS A 66 -5.92 -4.19 -2.13
C CYS A 66 -4.46 -3.71 -2.05
N LEU A 67 -3.59 -4.24 -2.90
CA LEU A 67 -2.19 -3.82 -3.00
C LEU A 67 -2.08 -2.34 -3.41
N ALA A 68 -2.87 -1.88 -4.38
CA ALA A 68 -2.88 -0.49 -4.83
C ALA A 68 -3.24 0.50 -3.70
N MET A 69 -4.09 0.11 -2.75
CA MET A 69 -4.36 0.94 -1.55
C MET A 69 -3.10 1.07 -0.67
N TRP A 70 -2.33 -0.01 -0.49
CA TRP A 70 -1.07 0.03 0.25
C TRP A 70 -0.02 0.87 -0.48
N GLU A 71 0.18 0.64 -1.78
CA GLU A 71 1.12 1.41 -2.60
C GLU A 71 0.81 2.90 -2.55
N ARG A 72 -0.46 3.28 -2.58
CA ARG A 72 -0.86 4.68 -2.44
C ARG A 72 -0.42 5.27 -1.10
N VAL A 73 -0.64 4.57 0.01
CA VAL A 73 -0.24 5.04 1.35
C VAL A 73 1.27 5.14 1.46
N ILE A 74 1.98 4.12 0.98
CA ILE A 74 3.44 4.06 1.02
C ILE A 74 4.05 5.18 0.16
N THR A 75 3.59 5.33 -1.10
CA THR A 75 4.14 6.34 -2.02
C THR A 75 3.84 7.76 -1.57
N ASP A 76 2.66 8.00 -0.98
CA ASP A 76 2.36 9.29 -0.37
C ASP A 76 3.26 9.61 0.83
N TRP A 77 3.71 8.58 1.57
CA TRP A 77 4.60 8.75 2.71
C TRP A 77 6.07 8.97 2.28
N ILE A 78 6.60 8.12 1.40
CA ILE A 78 8.02 8.19 0.99
C ILE A 78 8.34 9.37 0.07
N GLY A 79 7.33 9.94 -0.62
CA GLY A 79 7.51 11.04 -1.56
C GLY A 79 8.13 10.61 -2.90
N GLU A 80 8.38 11.61 -3.77
CA GLU A 80 8.76 11.38 -5.18
C GLU A 80 10.13 10.71 -5.37
N ALA A 81 11.07 10.96 -4.47
CA ALA A 81 12.41 10.39 -4.54
C ALA A 81 12.53 9.04 -3.82
N GLY A 82 11.48 8.59 -3.13
CA GLY A 82 11.42 7.26 -2.52
C GLY A 82 10.99 6.20 -3.54
N ARG A 83 11.30 4.94 -3.25
CA ARG A 83 10.92 3.80 -4.10
C ARG A 83 10.44 2.62 -3.26
N VAL A 84 9.34 2.01 -3.66
CA VAL A 84 8.91 0.71 -3.14
C VAL A 84 9.80 -0.35 -3.78
N LYS A 85 10.46 -1.16 -2.95
CA LYS A 85 11.35 -2.24 -3.40
C LYS A 85 10.64 -3.58 -3.39
N GLU A 86 9.86 -3.84 -2.35
CA GLU A 86 9.20 -5.13 -2.15
C GLU A 86 7.94 -4.94 -1.31
N VAL A 87 6.88 -5.68 -1.62
CA VAL A 87 5.69 -5.78 -0.79
C VAL A 87 5.31 -7.25 -0.67
N ASN A 88 5.18 -7.73 0.57
CA ASN A 88 4.68 -9.06 0.88
C ASN A 88 3.39 -8.91 1.67
N PHE A 89 2.32 -9.58 1.25
CA PHE A 89 1.05 -9.48 1.94
C PHE A 89 0.27 -10.79 1.91
N ARG A 90 -0.67 -10.89 2.85
CA ARG A 90 -1.66 -11.95 2.90
C ARG A 90 -3.04 -11.34 3.14
N ILE A 91 -4.00 -11.71 2.32
CA ILE A 91 -5.42 -11.38 2.52
C ILE A 91 -5.98 -12.33 3.59
N ILE A 92 -6.62 -11.75 4.59
CA ILE A 92 -7.23 -12.45 5.74
C ILE A 92 -8.73 -12.56 5.54
N THR A 93 -9.37 -11.43 5.16
CA THR A 93 -10.80 -11.39 4.85
C THR A 93 -11.04 -10.47 3.65
N PHE A 94 -12.19 -10.66 2.99
CA PHE A 94 -12.56 -9.82 1.85
C PHE A 94 -12.86 -8.38 2.25
N SER A 95 -12.34 -7.45 1.48
CA SER A 95 -12.71 -6.04 1.51
C SER A 95 -13.79 -5.83 0.46
N ALA A 96 -15.05 -5.66 0.88
CA ALA A 96 -16.22 -5.68 0.01
C ALA A 96 -16.83 -4.29 -0.20
N ALA A 97 -17.71 -4.17 -1.20
CA ALA A 97 -18.46 -2.95 -1.42
C ALA A 97 -19.27 -2.56 -0.17
N GLY A 98 -19.15 -1.30 0.24
CA GLY A 98 -19.72 -0.76 1.48
C GLY A 98 -18.71 -0.66 2.63
N ASP A 99 -17.55 -1.29 2.53
CA ASP A 99 -16.52 -1.19 3.57
C ASP A 99 -15.77 0.14 3.51
N ALA A 100 -15.44 0.66 4.70
CA ALA A 100 -14.40 1.67 4.90
C ALA A 100 -13.13 0.94 5.34
N VAL A 101 -12.16 0.79 4.42
CA VAL A 101 -10.90 0.08 4.67
C VAL A 101 -9.84 1.08 5.08
N THR A 102 -9.32 0.97 6.29
CA THR A 102 -8.20 1.78 6.79
C THR A 102 -6.90 1.02 6.59
N VAL A 103 -5.99 1.63 5.85
CA VAL A 103 -4.60 1.17 5.68
C VAL A 103 -3.72 1.93 6.66
N SER A 104 -2.92 1.22 7.41
CA SER A 104 -1.94 1.76 8.35
C SER A 104 -0.65 0.96 8.30
N GLY A 105 0.43 1.57 8.79
CA GLY A 105 1.72 0.92 8.86
C GLY A 105 2.59 1.52 9.95
N LYS A 106 3.65 0.79 10.29
CA LYS A 106 4.64 1.16 11.29
C LYS A 106 6.02 0.79 10.80
N VAL A 107 7.00 1.64 11.02
CA VAL A 107 8.40 1.33 10.75
C VAL A 107 8.86 0.20 11.67
N ALA A 108 9.16 -0.97 11.09
CA ALA A 108 9.68 -2.12 11.82
C ALA A 108 11.17 -1.97 12.08
N LYS A 109 11.93 -1.59 11.06
CA LYS A 109 13.38 -1.35 11.15
C LYS A 109 13.88 -0.56 9.95
N LYS A 110 15.07 0.02 10.09
CA LYS A 110 15.82 0.60 8.99
C LYS A 110 17.27 0.11 8.98
N TRP A 111 17.86 -0.02 7.79
CA TRP A 111 19.24 -0.47 7.62
C TRP A 111 19.84 0.01 6.32
N GLN A 112 21.12 -0.20 6.15
CA GLN A 112 21.85 0.10 4.93
C GLN A 112 22.41 -1.19 4.34
N GLU A 113 22.19 -1.43 3.07
CA GLU A 113 22.67 -2.60 2.37
C GLU A 113 22.97 -2.28 0.90
N LYS A 114 24.13 -2.73 0.42
CA LYS A 114 24.56 -2.56 -0.99
C LYS A 114 24.41 -1.12 -1.51
N GLY A 115 24.64 -0.14 -0.66
CA GLY A 115 24.53 1.27 -1.00
C GLY A 115 23.11 1.83 -1.01
N LEU A 116 22.12 1.07 -0.57
CA LEU A 116 20.74 1.50 -0.43
C LEU A 116 20.39 1.79 1.03
N ASP A 117 19.57 2.81 1.24
CA ASP A 117 19.03 3.21 2.52
C ASP A 117 17.59 2.66 2.62
N LEU A 118 17.44 1.57 3.35
CA LEU A 118 16.25 0.72 3.39
C LEU A 118 15.43 0.93 4.67
N VAL A 119 14.11 0.87 4.52
CA VAL A 119 13.15 0.89 5.62
C VAL A 119 12.14 -0.22 5.39
N GLU A 120 11.91 -1.05 6.41
CA GLU A 120 10.85 -2.05 6.44
C GLU A 120 9.66 -1.52 7.23
N LEU A 121 8.48 -1.70 6.67
CA LEU A 121 7.21 -1.35 7.26
C LEU A 121 6.41 -2.60 7.58
N ASP A 122 5.87 -2.70 8.79
CA ASP A 122 4.75 -3.58 9.09
C ASP A 122 3.47 -2.90 8.63
N MET A 123 2.72 -3.56 7.75
CA MET A 123 1.53 -2.99 7.12
C MET A 123 0.28 -3.79 7.45
N LYS A 124 -0.84 -3.10 7.63
CA LYS A 124 -2.16 -3.72 7.75
C LYS A 124 -3.25 -2.93 7.06
N SER A 125 -4.31 -3.65 6.66
CA SER A 125 -5.60 -3.07 6.33
C SER A 125 -6.66 -3.65 7.26
N GLU A 126 -7.60 -2.82 7.67
CA GLU A 126 -8.71 -3.23 8.52
C GLU A 126 -10.01 -2.52 8.15
N HIS A 127 -11.13 -3.17 8.43
CA HIS A 127 -12.49 -2.62 8.32
C HIS A 127 -13.32 -3.05 9.53
N ALA A 128 -14.59 -2.69 9.59
CA ALA A 128 -15.46 -2.96 10.76
C ALA A 128 -15.52 -4.44 11.19
N ARG A 129 -15.22 -5.40 10.29
CA ARG A 129 -15.20 -6.83 10.59
C ARG A 129 -13.83 -7.36 11.04
N GLY A 130 -12.81 -6.47 11.14
CA GLY A 130 -11.46 -6.82 11.57
C GLY A 130 -10.42 -6.64 10.48
N ILE A 131 -9.26 -7.28 10.67
CA ILE A 131 -8.11 -7.18 9.76
C ILE A 131 -8.45 -7.85 8.43
N SER A 132 -8.27 -7.12 7.33
CA SER A 132 -8.47 -7.63 5.97
C SER A 132 -7.18 -8.04 5.27
N MET A 133 -6.06 -7.37 5.57
CA MET A 133 -4.77 -7.68 4.97
C MET A 133 -3.63 -7.38 5.95
N LEU A 134 -2.62 -8.24 5.99
CA LEU A 134 -1.39 -8.09 6.78
C LEU A 134 -0.17 -8.36 5.91
N GLY A 135 0.95 -7.73 6.25
CA GLY A 135 2.23 -8.01 5.63
C GLY A 135 3.27 -6.93 5.86
N THR A 136 4.26 -6.89 4.98
CA THR A 136 5.41 -5.98 5.09
C THR A 136 5.66 -5.27 3.77
N ALA A 137 6.29 -4.10 3.84
CA ALA A 137 6.82 -3.42 2.67
C ALA A 137 8.26 -2.97 2.94
N ILE A 138 9.13 -3.10 1.94
CA ILE A 138 10.48 -2.56 1.97
C ILE A 138 10.54 -1.40 1.00
N VAL A 139 10.99 -0.25 1.50
CA VAL A 139 11.16 0.96 0.70
C VAL A 139 12.61 1.43 0.72
N VAL A 140 13.02 2.12 -0.33
CA VAL A 140 14.31 2.81 -0.43
C VAL A 140 14.05 4.30 -0.32
N LEU A 141 14.75 4.98 0.57
CA LEU A 141 14.65 6.41 0.74
C LEU A 141 15.94 7.12 0.27
N PRO A 142 15.83 8.37 -0.19
CA PRO A 142 17.00 9.20 -0.39
C PRO A 142 17.65 9.54 0.95
N SER A 143 18.96 9.81 0.93
CA SER A 143 19.72 10.25 2.10
C SER A 143 20.17 11.70 1.94
N THR A 144 20.06 12.49 2.99
CA THR A 144 20.60 13.86 3.04
C THR A 144 22.11 13.87 3.14
N SER A 145 22.70 12.86 3.79
CA SER A 145 24.16 12.73 3.96
C SER A 145 24.87 12.19 2.72
N ASN A 146 24.13 11.53 1.79
CA ASN A 146 24.68 10.98 0.56
C ASN A 146 23.70 11.11 -0.62
N PRO A 147 23.61 12.30 -1.25
CA PRO A 147 22.69 12.54 -2.37
C PRO A 147 22.94 11.61 -3.59
N SER A 148 24.14 11.03 -3.71
CA SER A 148 24.45 10.07 -4.78
C SER A 148 23.79 8.70 -4.59
N ARG A 149 23.26 8.40 -3.40
CA ARG A 149 22.48 7.22 -3.08
C ARG A 149 20.98 7.36 -3.37
N ALA A 150 20.55 8.45 -3.98
CA ALA A 150 19.17 8.57 -4.42
C ALA A 150 18.79 7.34 -5.28
N PRO A 151 17.63 6.72 -5.04
CA PRO A 151 17.20 5.59 -5.85
C PRO A 151 17.12 6.01 -7.32
N ARG A 152 18.04 5.52 -8.12
CA ARG A 152 18.02 5.75 -9.58
C ARG A 152 17.30 4.57 -10.23
N TRP A 153 16.44 4.88 -11.18
CA TRP A 153 15.92 3.88 -12.10
C TRP A 153 17.10 3.44 -12.97
N THR A 154 17.70 2.30 -12.66
CA THR A 154 18.59 1.60 -13.57
C THR A 154 17.80 0.44 -14.16
N ALA A 155 17.90 0.24 -15.47
CA ALA A 155 17.19 -0.83 -16.18
C ALA A 155 17.62 -2.26 -15.74
N ASP A 156 18.56 -2.35 -14.80
CA ASP A 156 19.21 -3.58 -14.36
C ASP A 156 18.84 -3.94 -12.91
N GLY A 157 17.67 -3.55 -12.41
CA GLY A 157 17.26 -3.75 -11.01
C GLY A 157 16.01 -4.57 -10.82
#